data_7df0f82a28fc62d80b67346ddc361e0b
#
_entry.id   7df0f82a28fc62d80b67346ddc361e0b
#
_cell.length_a   1.000
_cell.length_b   1.000
_cell.length_c   1.000
_cell.angle_alpha   90.00
_cell.angle_beta   90.00
_cell.angle_gamma   90.00
#
_symmetry.space_group_name_H-M   'P 1'
#
loop_
_entity.id
_entity.type
_entity.pdbx_description
1 polymer ?
#
loop_
_entity_poly.entity_id
_entity_poly.type
_entity_poly.pdbx_seq_one_letter_code
_entity_poly.pdbx_strand_id
1 'polypeptide(L)'
;MMIRNNPYQDETKGILTLVSTPIGNRDDITLRALNALKEADIIACEDTRNTSLLVSSYGIKNKKYVSLYAQTEARDAKALVEQIKKENLKVCYCSDAGMPGISDPGAILVKECYQQNVNVTILPGPSASLSALVLSSFDTADFSFFGFLPTKDGQIKKFLTPLKERQETLIFYESPKRIRHTLELVSEVFGPEREVAIVRELTKIHEETIASKVSEILSSSFEEKGEFVLIIKGSEERTIDQKEIDNRIKEGLKAGKSSSSLAKEIAAELSLSKNQIYDRILTLSKKLRG
;
A
#
# COMPACT_ATOMS: atom_id res chain seq x y z
N MET A 1 6.34 -20.68 17.74
CA MET A 1 5.45 -19.59 18.20
C MET A 1 6.33 -18.48 18.75
N MET A 2 6.19 -17.26 18.26
CA MET A 2 6.99 -16.13 18.73
C MET A 2 6.09 -15.21 19.54
N ILE A 3 6.30 -15.13 20.85
CA ILE A 3 5.63 -14.18 21.75
C ILE A 3 6.64 -13.12 22.12
N ARG A 4 6.31 -11.85 21.92
CA ARG A 4 7.14 -10.75 22.37
C ARG A 4 6.37 -9.88 23.35
N ASN A 5 7.01 -9.65 24.47
CA ASN A 5 6.53 -8.72 25.48
C ASN A 5 6.96 -7.29 25.13
N ASN A 6 6.49 -6.32 25.91
CA ASN A 6 6.88 -4.91 25.76
C ASN A 6 8.42 -4.80 25.72
N PRO A 7 9.01 -4.28 24.62
CA PRO A 7 10.46 -4.21 24.46
C PRO A 7 11.15 -3.26 25.45
N TYR A 8 10.38 -2.43 26.14
CA TYR A 8 10.88 -1.50 27.16
C TYR A 8 10.88 -2.07 28.59
N GLN A 9 10.47 -3.32 28.79
CA GLN A 9 10.45 -3.95 30.13
C GLN A 9 11.85 -4.34 30.61
N ASP A 10 12.84 -4.43 29.73
CA ASP A 10 14.21 -4.78 30.09
C ASP A 10 15.19 -3.83 29.37
N GLU A 11 15.44 -2.69 30.01
CA GLU A 11 16.34 -1.65 29.51
C GLU A 11 17.82 -2.09 29.45
N THR A 12 18.15 -3.24 30.04
CA THR A 12 19.53 -3.78 30.04
C THR A 12 19.85 -4.54 28.77
N LYS A 13 18.86 -4.86 27.95
CA LYS A 13 19.03 -5.59 26.69
C LYS A 13 19.06 -4.66 25.49
N GLY A 14 19.95 -4.97 24.55
CA GLY A 14 20.02 -4.29 23.27
C GLY A 14 18.67 -4.30 22.52
N ILE A 15 18.35 -3.21 21.86
CA ILE A 15 17.09 -2.99 21.17
C ILE A 15 17.28 -2.35 19.79
N LEU A 16 16.51 -2.83 18.80
CA LEU A 16 16.30 -2.15 17.54
C LEU A 16 14.98 -1.36 17.59
N THR A 17 15.05 -0.07 17.34
CA THR A 17 13.89 0.82 17.21
C THR A 17 13.78 1.30 15.77
N LEU A 18 12.72 0.88 15.06
CA LEU A 18 12.40 1.45 13.76
C LEU A 18 11.75 2.82 13.96
N VAL A 19 12.24 3.82 13.25
CA VAL A 19 11.82 5.22 13.39
C VAL A 19 11.25 5.69 12.07
N SER A 20 9.95 6.02 12.06
CA SER A 20 9.35 6.71 10.91
C SER A 20 9.87 8.14 10.82
N THR A 21 10.35 8.51 9.65
CA THR A 21 10.91 9.85 9.35
C THR A 21 9.90 10.70 8.57
N PRO A 22 10.05 12.03 8.56
CA PRO A 22 9.20 12.89 7.75
C PRO A 22 9.25 12.54 6.26
N ILE A 23 8.12 12.74 5.57
CA ILE A 23 7.98 12.52 4.12
C ILE A 23 8.08 13.82 3.31
N GLY A 24 8.25 14.96 3.98
CA GLY A 24 8.34 16.27 3.34
C GLY A 24 8.50 17.38 4.39
N ASN A 25 7.60 17.46 5.36
CA ASN A 25 7.65 18.44 6.43
C ASN A 25 8.39 17.88 7.65
N ARG A 26 9.45 18.55 8.09
CA ARG A 26 10.25 18.13 9.24
C ARG A 26 9.48 18.08 10.55
N ASP A 27 8.43 18.89 10.67
CA ASP A 27 7.62 18.98 11.90
C ASP A 27 6.71 17.76 12.08
N ASP A 28 6.58 16.90 11.06
CA ASP A 28 5.83 15.64 11.14
C ASP A 28 6.55 14.56 11.96
N ILE A 29 7.79 14.79 12.40
CA ILE A 29 8.50 13.84 13.26
C ILE A 29 7.84 13.76 14.64
N THR A 30 7.70 12.56 15.18
CA THR A 30 7.12 12.42 16.52
C THR A 30 8.13 12.74 17.63
N LEU A 31 7.64 13.22 18.78
CA LEU A 31 8.48 13.46 19.96
C LEU A 31 9.20 12.18 20.43
N ARG A 32 8.54 11.03 20.33
CA ARG A 32 9.17 9.73 20.66
C ARG A 32 10.31 9.38 19.70
N ALA A 33 10.16 9.69 18.41
CA ALA A 33 11.22 9.50 17.42
C ALA A 33 12.45 10.37 17.75
N LEU A 34 12.24 11.63 18.06
CA LEU A 34 13.33 12.55 18.48
C LEU A 34 14.05 12.04 19.72
N ASN A 35 13.32 11.57 20.73
CA ASN A 35 13.93 11.04 21.96
C ASN A 35 14.72 9.75 21.68
N ALA A 36 14.17 8.82 20.90
CA ALA A 36 14.88 7.61 20.52
C ALA A 36 16.17 7.91 19.74
N LEU A 37 16.13 8.84 18.79
CA LEU A 37 17.32 9.28 18.04
C LEU A 37 18.37 9.95 18.94
N LYS A 38 17.95 10.71 19.96
CA LYS A 38 18.86 11.30 20.96
C LYS A 38 19.54 10.23 21.83
N GLU A 39 18.83 9.17 22.18
CA GLU A 39 19.34 8.11 23.06
C GLU A 39 20.10 7.01 22.30
N ALA A 40 19.93 6.91 20.98
CA ALA A 40 20.55 5.86 20.19
C ALA A 40 22.08 5.90 20.25
N ASP A 41 22.72 4.74 20.44
CA ASP A 41 24.16 4.55 20.32
C ASP A 41 24.59 4.55 18.84
N ILE A 42 23.72 3.97 17.98
CA ILE A 42 23.91 3.87 16.53
C ILE A 42 22.60 4.23 15.84
N ILE A 43 22.69 5.00 14.76
CA ILE A 43 21.61 5.23 13.82
C ILE A 43 21.96 4.50 12.52
N ALA A 44 21.26 3.40 12.25
CA ALA A 44 21.35 2.68 10.99
C ALA A 44 20.34 3.30 10.00
N CYS A 45 20.71 3.43 8.73
CA CYS A 45 19.90 4.10 7.72
C CYS A 45 20.34 3.71 6.31
N GLU A 46 19.51 4.02 5.32
CA GLU A 46 19.83 3.77 3.92
C GLU A 46 20.91 4.74 3.41
N ASP A 47 20.68 6.04 3.48
CA ASP A 47 21.69 7.07 3.17
C ASP A 47 22.09 7.84 4.45
N THR A 48 23.33 7.60 4.90
CA THR A 48 23.87 8.25 6.11
C THR A 48 23.99 9.76 5.98
N ARG A 49 24.13 10.30 4.75
CA ARG A 49 24.23 11.74 4.50
C ARG A 49 22.87 12.39 4.73
N ASN A 50 21.81 11.86 4.11
CA ASN A 50 20.46 12.37 4.25
C ASN A 50 19.98 12.28 5.69
N THR A 51 20.16 11.11 6.33
CA THR A 51 19.76 10.90 7.72
C THR A 51 20.54 11.78 8.68
N SER A 52 21.84 11.96 8.49
CA SER A 52 22.63 12.84 9.37
C SER A 52 22.21 14.31 9.26
N LEU A 53 21.88 14.79 8.08
CA LEU A 53 21.35 16.15 7.88
C LEU A 53 19.99 16.31 8.57
N LEU A 54 19.09 15.34 8.41
CA LEU A 54 17.79 15.33 9.07
C LEU A 54 17.96 15.38 10.60
N VAL A 55 18.72 14.44 11.16
CA VAL A 55 18.94 14.30 12.61
C VAL A 55 19.62 15.57 13.18
N SER A 56 20.60 16.13 12.47
CA SER A 56 21.28 17.36 12.86
C SER A 56 20.36 18.57 12.86
N SER A 57 19.38 18.61 11.96
CA SER A 57 18.39 19.71 11.90
C SER A 57 17.52 19.81 13.16
N TYR A 58 17.39 18.72 13.93
CA TYR A 58 16.74 18.69 15.25
C TYR A 58 17.70 18.94 16.41
N GLY A 59 18.93 19.40 16.15
CA GLY A 59 19.93 19.67 17.18
C GLY A 59 20.59 18.42 17.78
N ILE A 60 20.36 17.24 17.20
CA ILE A 60 20.98 15.97 17.65
C ILE A 60 22.35 15.85 16.97
N LYS A 61 23.41 15.81 17.76
CA LYS A 61 24.80 15.81 17.27
C LYS A 61 25.59 14.59 17.78
N ASN A 62 26.75 14.37 17.20
CA ASN A 62 27.72 13.35 17.64
C ASN A 62 27.15 11.92 17.64
N LYS A 63 26.36 11.57 16.63
CA LYS A 63 25.81 10.21 16.45
C LYS A 63 26.69 9.36 15.54
N LYS A 64 26.74 8.07 15.82
CA LYS A 64 27.36 7.08 14.95
C LYS A 64 26.33 6.61 13.93
N TYR A 65 26.69 6.68 12.65
CA TYR A 65 25.82 6.23 11.55
C TYR A 65 26.38 4.97 10.90
N VAL A 66 25.49 4.07 10.50
CA VAL A 66 25.81 2.84 9.77
C VAL A 66 24.86 2.72 8.58
N SER A 67 25.43 2.50 7.38
CA SER A 67 24.62 2.28 6.18
C SER A 67 24.06 0.86 6.14
N LEU A 68 22.79 0.74 5.70
CA LEU A 68 22.12 -0.53 5.47
C LEU A 68 21.37 -0.44 4.16
N TYR A 69 22.04 -0.80 3.07
CA TYR A 69 21.49 -0.72 1.71
C TYR A 69 20.63 -1.95 1.37
N ALA A 70 19.62 -1.77 0.57
CA ALA A 70 18.73 -2.86 0.12
C ALA A 70 19.50 -4.05 -0.48
N GLN A 71 20.55 -3.77 -1.28
CA GLN A 71 21.37 -4.82 -1.94
C GLN A 71 22.22 -5.64 -0.98
N THR A 72 22.58 -5.08 0.16
CA THR A 72 23.46 -5.73 1.16
C THR A 72 22.75 -5.99 2.48
N GLU A 73 21.45 -5.65 2.57
CA GLU A 73 20.68 -5.70 3.81
C GLU A 73 20.82 -7.04 4.55
N ALA A 74 20.71 -8.17 3.84
CA ALA A 74 20.76 -9.49 4.47
C ALA A 74 22.09 -9.76 5.20
N ARG A 75 23.23 -9.33 4.63
CA ARG A 75 24.55 -9.47 5.22
C ARG A 75 24.75 -8.50 6.38
N ASP A 76 24.42 -7.23 6.14
CA ASP A 76 24.73 -6.13 7.05
C ASP A 76 23.76 -6.15 8.24
N ALA A 77 22.51 -6.58 8.04
CA ALA A 77 21.54 -6.82 9.12
C ALA A 77 22.06 -7.83 10.15
N LYS A 78 22.62 -8.96 9.68
CA LYS A 78 23.15 -9.99 10.58
C LYS A 78 24.26 -9.44 11.47
N ALA A 79 25.24 -8.74 10.88
CA ALA A 79 26.34 -8.15 11.62
C ALA A 79 25.88 -7.10 12.64
N LEU A 80 24.93 -6.25 12.24
CA LEU A 80 24.36 -5.23 13.13
C LEU A 80 23.61 -5.85 14.30
N VAL A 81 22.78 -6.88 14.04
CA VAL A 81 22.01 -7.57 15.10
C VAL A 81 22.92 -8.31 16.08
N GLU A 82 23.99 -8.96 15.60
CA GLU A 82 25.02 -9.56 16.45
C GLU A 82 25.67 -8.51 17.36
N GLN A 83 25.97 -7.33 16.81
CA GLN A 83 26.54 -6.22 17.58
C GLN A 83 25.55 -5.69 18.63
N ILE A 84 24.27 -5.46 18.27
CA ILE A 84 23.21 -5.05 19.20
C ILE A 84 23.16 -5.99 20.40
N LYS A 85 23.16 -7.29 20.13
CA LYS A 85 23.07 -8.32 21.17
C LYS A 85 24.31 -8.40 22.06
N LYS A 86 25.49 -8.32 21.45
CA LYS A 86 26.78 -8.46 22.17
C LYS A 86 27.08 -7.27 23.08
N GLU A 87 26.77 -6.08 22.60
CA GLU A 87 27.13 -4.81 23.25
C GLU A 87 25.93 -4.14 23.96
N ASN A 88 24.73 -4.77 23.92
CA ASN A 88 23.48 -4.25 24.48
C ASN A 88 23.11 -2.83 23.97
N LEU A 89 23.30 -2.59 22.66
CA LEU A 89 23.14 -1.28 22.06
C LEU A 89 21.67 -0.90 21.85
N LYS A 90 21.37 0.40 21.98
CA LYS A 90 20.16 1.03 21.49
C LYS A 90 20.39 1.49 20.04
N VAL A 91 19.81 0.79 19.08
CA VAL A 91 19.95 1.13 17.65
C VAL A 91 18.64 1.64 17.11
N CYS A 92 18.67 2.82 16.49
CA CYS A 92 17.57 3.30 15.66
C CYS A 92 17.83 2.93 14.19
N TYR A 93 16.78 2.48 13.48
CA TYR A 93 16.80 2.34 12.04
C TYR A 93 15.83 3.31 11.39
N CYS A 94 16.31 4.12 10.44
CA CYS A 94 15.54 5.09 9.67
C CYS A 94 15.61 4.75 8.18
N SER A 95 14.48 4.79 7.47
CA SER A 95 14.45 4.95 6.02
C SER A 95 14.70 6.41 5.64
N ASP A 96 14.92 6.69 4.37
CA ASP A 96 15.12 8.05 3.90
C ASP A 96 13.86 8.91 4.11
N ALA A 97 12.65 8.32 3.93
CA ALA A 97 11.39 8.99 4.17
C ALA A 97 10.28 8.01 4.58
N GLY A 98 9.47 8.38 5.56
CA GLY A 98 8.30 7.59 5.99
C GLY A 98 8.64 6.41 6.88
N MET A 99 7.87 5.32 6.75
CA MET A 99 7.93 4.15 7.62
C MET A 99 8.93 3.13 7.10
N PRO A 100 9.97 2.78 7.85
CA PRO A 100 10.96 1.77 7.48
C PRO A 100 10.32 0.41 7.20
N GLY A 101 10.84 -0.29 6.18
CA GLY A 101 10.35 -1.62 5.79
C GLY A 101 9.11 -1.61 4.88
N ILE A 102 8.60 -0.43 4.52
CA ILE A 102 7.49 -0.26 3.57
C ILE A 102 8.04 0.37 2.30
N SER A 103 8.28 -0.42 1.28
CA SER A 103 8.98 -0.05 0.03
C SER A 103 10.46 0.32 0.21
N ASP A 104 10.97 0.23 1.42
CA ASP A 104 12.33 0.54 1.82
C ASP A 104 12.95 -0.65 2.56
N PRO A 105 14.28 -0.69 2.77
CA PRO A 105 14.93 -1.68 3.65
C PRO A 105 14.39 -1.61 5.09
N GLY A 106 14.60 -2.69 5.84
CA GLY A 106 14.22 -2.80 7.26
C GLY A 106 13.49 -4.10 7.60
N ALA A 107 12.77 -4.68 6.64
CA ALA A 107 12.03 -5.93 6.88
C ALA A 107 12.96 -7.12 7.18
N ILE A 108 14.09 -7.22 6.48
CA ILE A 108 15.10 -8.26 6.71
C ILE A 108 15.78 -8.04 8.07
N LEU A 109 16.08 -6.78 8.41
CA LEU A 109 16.66 -6.43 9.71
C LEU A 109 15.75 -6.84 10.87
N VAL A 110 14.45 -6.57 10.77
CA VAL A 110 13.45 -7.02 11.76
C VAL A 110 13.42 -8.54 11.88
N LYS A 111 13.40 -9.24 10.73
CA LYS A 111 13.43 -10.71 10.70
C LYS A 111 14.66 -11.27 11.39
N GLU A 112 15.83 -10.68 11.14
CA GLU A 112 17.09 -11.10 11.77
C GLU A 112 17.08 -10.87 13.28
N CYS A 113 16.57 -9.72 13.75
CA CYS A 113 16.38 -9.49 15.19
C CYS A 113 15.51 -10.57 15.82
N TYR A 114 14.44 -10.99 15.13
CA TYR A 114 13.58 -12.06 15.62
C TYR A 114 14.30 -13.41 15.70
N GLN A 115 15.13 -13.74 14.72
CA GLN A 115 15.90 -14.97 14.71
C GLN A 115 16.93 -15.03 15.85
N GLN A 116 17.54 -13.90 16.19
CA GLN A 116 18.56 -13.80 17.23
C GLN A 116 18.03 -13.41 18.62
N ASN A 117 16.71 -13.30 18.79
CA ASN A 117 16.06 -12.88 20.04
C ASN A 117 16.49 -11.48 20.53
N VAL A 118 16.71 -10.56 19.60
CA VAL A 118 16.92 -9.14 19.90
C VAL A 118 15.56 -8.43 19.98
N ASN A 119 15.42 -7.53 20.94
CA ASN A 119 14.20 -6.72 21.08
C ASN A 119 14.02 -5.79 19.88
N VAL A 120 12.79 -5.70 19.38
CA VAL A 120 12.43 -4.80 18.28
C VAL A 120 11.16 -4.04 18.63
N THR A 121 11.16 -2.75 18.33
CA THR A 121 9.98 -1.91 18.39
C THR A 121 9.91 -0.99 17.16
N ILE A 122 8.73 -0.42 16.92
CA ILE A 122 8.52 0.60 15.89
C ILE A 122 7.86 1.83 16.51
N LEU A 123 8.30 3.00 16.11
CA LEU A 123 7.67 4.26 16.46
C LEU A 123 6.78 4.67 15.28
N PRO A 124 5.44 4.63 15.42
CA PRO A 124 4.54 5.08 14.38
C PRO A 124 4.80 6.53 14.01
N GLY A 125 4.57 6.87 12.75
CA GLY A 125 4.77 8.23 12.27
C GLY A 125 4.28 8.41 10.82
N PRO A 126 4.84 9.34 10.07
CA PRO A 126 4.40 9.68 8.72
C PRO A 126 4.34 8.48 7.78
N SER A 127 3.30 8.45 6.96
CA SER A 127 3.07 7.42 5.94
C SER A 127 2.42 8.05 4.72
N ALA A 128 3.13 8.08 3.59
CA ALA A 128 2.62 8.65 2.36
C ALA A 128 1.38 7.90 1.83
N SER A 129 1.39 6.56 1.89
CA SER A 129 0.29 5.73 1.41
C SER A 129 -1.01 5.96 2.19
N LEU A 130 -0.95 6.00 3.53
CA LEU A 130 -2.13 6.20 4.37
C LEU A 130 -2.64 7.65 4.31
N SER A 131 -1.74 8.64 4.29
CA SER A 131 -2.12 10.04 4.15
C SER A 131 -2.80 10.29 2.80
N ALA A 132 -2.24 9.75 1.71
CA ALA A 132 -2.82 9.85 0.39
C ALA A 132 -4.18 9.15 0.29
N LEU A 133 -4.33 7.97 0.92
CA LEU A 133 -5.62 7.26 0.97
C LEU A 133 -6.71 8.14 1.56
N VAL A 134 -6.44 8.79 2.68
CA VAL A 134 -7.42 9.70 3.31
C VAL A 134 -7.74 10.89 2.42
N LEU A 135 -6.73 11.49 1.76
CA LEU A 135 -6.91 12.64 0.87
C LEU A 135 -7.61 12.28 -0.44
N SER A 136 -7.60 11.03 -0.86
CA SER A 136 -8.28 10.58 -2.08
C SER A 136 -9.81 10.69 -2.00
N SER A 137 -10.37 10.74 -0.80
CA SER A 137 -11.82 10.63 -0.51
C SER A 137 -12.47 9.31 -0.95
N PHE A 138 -11.68 8.29 -1.30
CA PHE A 138 -12.18 6.96 -1.62
C PHE A 138 -12.39 6.14 -0.33
N ASP A 139 -12.97 4.94 -0.47
CA ASP A 139 -13.18 4.08 0.68
C ASP A 139 -11.85 3.73 1.36
N THR A 140 -11.82 3.92 2.68
CA THR A 140 -10.65 3.66 3.53
C THR A 140 -10.81 2.41 4.38
N ALA A 141 -11.99 1.76 4.36
CA ALA A 141 -12.25 0.58 5.18
C ALA A 141 -11.50 -0.64 4.64
N ASP A 142 -11.45 -0.77 3.31
CA ASP A 142 -10.77 -1.87 2.63
C ASP A 142 -9.85 -1.33 1.53
N PHE A 143 -8.56 -1.60 1.65
CA PHE A 143 -7.55 -1.13 0.71
C PHE A 143 -6.37 -2.09 0.59
N SER A 144 -5.69 -2.03 -0.55
CA SER A 144 -4.47 -2.78 -0.82
C SER A 144 -3.34 -1.84 -1.25
N PHE A 145 -2.18 -1.95 -0.60
CA PHE A 145 -0.97 -1.23 -0.97
C PHE A 145 0.01 -2.15 -1.69
N PHE A 146 0.51 -1.73 -2.85
CA PHE A 146 1.37 -2.54 -3.73
C PHE A 146 2.78 -1.96 -3.93
N GLY A 147 3.08 -0.78 -3.38
CA GLY A 147 4.34 -0.11 -3.65
C GLY A 147 4.45 0.37 -5.10
N PHE A 148 5.65 0.26 -5.69
CA PHE A 148 5.88 0.69 -7.06
C PHE A 148 5.44 -0.36 -8.09
N LEU A 149 4.82 0.10 -9.18
CA LEU A 149 4.51 -0.75 -10.32
C LEU A 149 5.77 -1.22 -11.05
N PRO A 150 5.72 -2.37 -11.75
CA PRO A 150 6.80 -2.82 -12.64
C PRO A 150 7.20 -1.73 -13.64
N THR A 151 8.35 -1.89 -14.30
CA THR A 151 8.87 -0.86 -15.22
C THR A 151 8.43 -1.05 -16.67
N LYS A 152 8.04 -2.27 -17.08
CA LYS A 152 7.67 -2.60 -18.46
C LYS A 152 6.16 -2.65 -18.62
N ASP A 153 5.62 -2.00 -19.65
CA ASP A 153 4.16 -1.90 -19.92
C ASP A 153 3.42 -3.24 -19.86
N GLY A 154 3.97 -4.26 -20.53
CA GLY A 154 3.37 -5.59 -20.52
C GLY A 154 3.30 -6.22 -19.11
N GLN A 155 4.28 -5.92 -18.25
CA GLN A 155 4.27 -6.35 -16.86
C GLN A 155 3.29 -5.53 -16.01
N ILE A 156 3.19 -4.21 -16.26
CA ILE A 156 2.20 -3.34 -15.62
C ILE A 156 0.79 -3.84 -15.93
N LYS A 157 0.46 -4.02 -17.22
CA LYS A 157 -0.86 -4.51 -17.64
C LYS A 157 -1.17 -5.88 -17.04
N LYS A 158 -0.21 -6.81 -17.09
CA LYS A 158 -0.36 -8.13 -16.47
C LYS A 158 -0.61 -8.05 -14.96
N PHE A 159 0.05 -7.11 -14.27
CA PHE A 159 -0.13 -6.89 -12.85
C PHE A 159 -1.50 -6.26 -12.53
N LEU A 160 -1.92 -5.26 -13.28
CA LEU A 160 -3.15 -4.51 -13.05
C LEU A 160 -4.42 -5.30 -13.46
N THR A 161 -4.35 -6.15 -14.50
CA THR A 161 -5.53 -6.86 -15.03
C THR A 161 -6.32 -7.64 -13.96
N PRO A 162 -5.70 -8.45 -13.07
CA PRO A 162 -6.44 -9.17 -12.03
C PRO A 162 -7.01 -8.26 -10.93
N LEU A 163 -6.57 -7.00 -10.88
CA LEU A 163 -7.04 -6.01 -9.89
C LEU A 163 -8.30 -5.26 -10.37
N LYS A 164 -8.67 -5.40 -11.65
CA LYS A 164 -9.76 -4.62 -12.28
C LYS A 164 -11.09 -4.70 -11.53
N GLU A 165 -11.45 -5.90 -11.09
CA GLU A 165 -12.76 -6.17 -10.45
C GLU A 165 -12.68 -6.15 -8.91
N ARG A 166 -11.54 -5.79 -8.34
CA ARG A 166 -11.40 -5.65 -6.89
C ARG A 166 -12.16 -4.46 -6.37
N GLN A 167 -12.85 -4.64 -5.25
CA GLN A 167 -13.70 -3.62 -4.62
C GLN A 167 -12.93 -2.70 -3.68
N GLU A 168 -11.80 -3.19 -3.13
CA GLU A 168 -10.95 -2.40 -2.28
C GLU A 168 -10.20 -1.28 -3.03
N THR A 169 -9.89 -0.20 -2.34
CA THR A 169 -9.06 0.89 -2.87
C THR A 169 -7.61 0.42 -3.06
N LEU A 170 -7.04 0.68 -4.24
CA LEU A 170 -5.69 0.24 -4.59
C LEU A 170 -4.70 1.40 -4.54
N ILE A 171 -3.57 1.22 -3.85
CA ILE A 171 -2.59 2.28 -3.60
C ILE A 171 -1.23 1.87 -4.19
N PHE A 172 -0.63 2.79 -4.95
CA PHE A 172 0.68 2.62 -5.58
C PHE A 172 1.56 3.85 -5.35
N TYR A 173 2.86 3.64 -5.27
CA TYR A 173 3.83 4.71 -5.45
C TYR A 173 4.19 4.83 -6.92
N GLU A 174 4.41 6.06 -7.40
CA GLU A 174 4.81 6.26 -8.77
C GLU A 174 5.80 7.42 -8.91
N SER A 175 6.70 7.29 -9.89
CA SER A 175 7.68 8.32 -10.16
C SER A 175 7.12 9.43 -11.06
N PRO A 176 7.65 10.65 -10.96
CA PRO A 176 7.19 11.77 -11.78
C PRO A 176 7.36 11.53 -13.28
N LYS A 177 8.38 10.77 -13.67
CA LYS A 177 8.66 10.47 -15.08
C LYS A 177 7.67 9.47 -15.69
N ARG A 178 6.89 8.78 -14.87
CA ARG A 178 6.04 7.68 -15.30
C ARG A 178 4.56 7.93 -15.03
N ILE A 179 4.22 8.86 -14.16
CA ILE A 179 2.83 9.04 -13.66
C ILE A 179 1.81 9.17 -14.81
N ARG A 180 2.08 9.99 -15.82
CA ARG A 180 1.16 10.17 -16.95
C ARG A 180 1.00 8.87 -17.75
N HIS A 181 2.12 8.25 -18.11
CA HIS A 181 2.10 6.97 -18.84
C HIS A 181 1.42 5.85 -18.02
N THR A 182 1.63 5.82 -16.71
CA THR A 182 0.95 4.88 -15.82
C THR A 182 -0.56 5.11 -15.81
N LEU A 183 -1.03 6.36 -15.82
CA LEU A 183 -2.45 6.68 -15.92
C LEU A 183 -3.05 6.23 -17.27
N GLU A 184 -2.30 6.32 -18.38
CA GLU A 184 -2.72 5.78 -19.69
C GLU A 184 -2.94 4.26 -19.60
N LEU A 185 -2.00 3.53 -19.01
CA LEU A 185 -2.12 2.08 -18.81
C LEU A 185 -3.26 1.71 -17.85
N VAL A 186 -3.51 2.52 -16.82
CA VAL A 186 -4.65 2.38 -15.93
C VAL A 186 -5.96 2.57 -16.71
N SER A 187 -6.05 3.61 -17.56
CA SER A 187 -7.22 3.84 -18.42
C SER A 187 -7.47 2.67 -19.37
N GLU A 188 -6.42 2.10 -19.97
CA GLU A 188 -6.56 0.93 -20.85
C GLU A 188 -7.07 -0.32 -20.11
N VAL A 189 -6.60 -0.56 -18.88
CA VAL A 189 -6.94 -1.78 -18.13
C VAL A 189 -8.26 -1.65 -17.39
N PHE A 190 -8.47 -0.56 -16.66
CA PHE A 190 -9.64 -0.35 -15.81
C PHE A 190 -10.80 0.34 -16.54
N GLY A 191 -10.53 0.97 -17.68
CA GLY A 191 -11.45 1.80 -18.44
C GLY A 191 -11.33 3.29 -18.13
N PRO A 192 -11.71 4.16 -19.08
CA PRO A 192 -11.54 5.62 -18.98
C PRO A 192 -12.39 6.28 -17.89
N GLU A 193 -13.46 5.62 -17.45
CA GLU A 193 -14.39 6.09 -16.42
C GLU A 193 -13.95 5.72 -14.98
N ARG A 194 -12.88 4.94 -14.83
CA ARG A 194 -12.37 4.58 -13.50
C ARG A 194 -11.92 5.85 -12.77
N GLU A 195 -12.43 6.03 -11.56
CA GLU A 195 -11.96 7.10 -10.68
C GLU A 195 -10.60 6.77 -10.10
N VAL A 196 -9.71 7.75 -10.18
CA VAL A 196 -8.36 7.67 -9.60
C VAL A 196 -8.05 8.98 -8.87
N ALA A 197 -7.16 8.91 -7.90
CA ALA A 197 -6.57 10.08 -7.30
C ALA A 197 -5.05 10.05 -7.46
N ILE A 198 -4.45 11.18 -7.79
CA ILE A 198 -3.02 11.41 -7.71
C ILE A 198 -2.76 12.41 -6.57
N VAL A 199 -1.95 12.00 -5.62
CA VAL A 199 -1.54 12.85 -4.50
C VAL A 199 -0.05 13.11 -4.65
N ARG A 200 0.30 14.37 -4.79
CA ARG A 200 1.64 14.82 -5.13
C ARG A 200 2.25 15.65 -4.00
N GLU A 201 3.54 15.47 -3.75
CA GLU A 201 4.35 16.30 -2.84
C GLU A 201 3.72 16.44 -1.44
N LEU A 202 3.19 15.33 -0.90
CA LEU A 202 2.58 15.28 0.44
C LEU A 202 3.43 15.97 1.50
N THR A 203 2.79 16.78 2.33
CA THR A 203 3.37 17.58 3.42
C THR A 203 4.35 18.68 2.99
N LYS A 204 4.61 18.83 1.66
CA LYS A 204 5.50 19.84 1.10
C LYS A 204 4.70 21.07 0.63
N ILE A 205 5.42 22.15 0.30
CA ILE A 205 4.81 23.42 -0.14
C ILE A 205 3.97 23.30 -1.43
N HIS A 206 4.23 22.26 -2.22
CA HIS A 206 3.53 22.00 -3.49
C HIS A 206 2.59 20.77 -3.38
N GLU A 207 2.10 20.50 -2.18
CA GLU A 207 1.11 19.43 -1.97
C GLU A 207 -0.13 19.67 -2.83
N GLU A 208 -0.52 18.64 -3.57
CA GLU A 208 -1.67 18.70 -4.47
C GLU A 208 -2.38 17.35 -4.51
N THR A 209 -3.70 17.38 -4.50
CA THR A 209 -4.53 16.18 -4.70
C THR A 209 -5.49 16.42 -5.86
N ILE A 210 -5.46 15.55 -6.85
CA ILE A 210 -6.39 15.55 -7.99
C ILE A 210 -7.12 14.21 -7.99
N ALA A 211 -8.43 14.24 -7.81
CA ALA A 211 -9.28 13.05 -7.85
C ALA A 211 -10.38 13.23 -8.89
N SER A 212 -10.43 12.36 -9.89
CA SER A 212 -11.42 12.37 -10.95
C SER A 212 -11.37 11.06 -11.75
N LYS A 213 -12.17 10.95 -12.82
CA LYS A 213 -12.04 9.91 -13.82
C LYS A 213 -10.65 9.98 -14.48
N VAL A 214 -10.05 8.83 -14.73
CA VAL A 214 -8.70 8.79 -15.32
C VAL A 214 -8.64 9.51 -16.68
N SER A 215 -9.72 9.44 -17.49
CA SER A 215 -9.82 10.19 -18.76
C SER A 215 -9.79 11.70 -18.57
N GLU A 216 -10.43 12.22 -17.54
CA GLU A 216 -10.46 13.66 -17.24
C GLU A 216 -9.08 14.15 -16.78
N ILE A 217 -8.40 13.38 -15.92
CA ILE A 217 -7.03 13.71 -15.50
C ILE A 217 -6.07 13.70 -16.68
N LEU A 218 -6.16 12.69 -17.56
CA LEU A 218 -5.31 12.61 -18.76
C LEU A 218 -5.56 13.77 -19.73
N SER A 219 -6.79 14.28 -19.79
CA SER A 219 -7.16 15.43 -20.65
C SER A 219 -6.78 16.78 -20.03
N SER A 220 -6.47 16.81 -18.75
CA SER A 220 -6.03 18.00 -18.04
C SER A 220 -4.51 18.15 -18.06
N SER A 221 -4.03 19.35 -17.72
CA SER A 221 -2.63 19.60 -17.41
C SER A 221 -2.46 19.53 -15.89
N PHE A 222 -1.49 18.75 -15.41
CA PHE A 222 -1.03 18.76 -14.02
C PHE A 222 0.49 18.73 -13.97
N GLU A 223 1.08 19.20 -12.88
CA GLU A 223 2.54 19.22 -12.73
C GLU A 223 3.08 17.80 -12.52
N GLU A 224 4.00 17.36 -13.37
CA GLU A 224 4.58 16.01 -13.38
C GLU A 224 5.94 15.97 -12.64
N LYS A 225 6.18 16.85 -11.67
CA LYS A 225 7.38 16.86 -10.83
C LYS A 225 7.05 16.48 -9.38
N GLY A 226 8.04 15.94 -8.69
CA GLY A 226 7.93 15.56 -7.28
C GLY A 226 7.61 14.09 -7.08
N GLU A 227 7.04 13.74 -5.93
CA GLU A 227 6.70 12.38 -5.54
C GLU A 227 5.19 12.17 -5.61
N PHE A 228 4.79 11.00 -6.11
CA PHE A 228 3.39 10.69 -6.36
C PHE A 228 2.93 9.45 -5.61
N VAL A 229 1.74 9.52 -5.06
CA VAL A 229 0.93 8.36 -4.70
C VAL A 229 -0.26 8.31 -5.65
N LEU A 230 -0.38 7.20 -6.38
CA LEU A 230 -1.52 6.90 -7.24
C LEU A 230 -2.49 6.02 -6.47
N ILE A 231 -3.75 6.41 -6.46
CA ILE A 231 -4.82 5.67 -5.81
C ILE A 231 -5.90 5.38 -6.86
N ILE A 232 -6.30 4.12 -6.95
CA ILE A 232 -7.36 3.69 -7.88
C ILE A 232 -8.53 3.26 -7.01
N LYS A 233 -9.69 3.87 -7.24
CA LYS A 233 -10.94 3.49 -6.56
C LYS A 233 -11.30 2.05 -6.90
N GLY A 234 -11.73 1.30 -5.93
CA GLY A 234 -12.24 -0.06 -6.11
C GLY A 234 -13.39 -0.10 -7.14
N SER A 235 -13.65 -1.27 -7.70
CA SER A 235 -14.83 -1.44 -8.52
C SER A 235 -16.08 -1.28 -7.65
N GLU A 236 -17.07 -0.58 -8.15
CA GLU A 236 -18.39 -0.61 -7.51
C GLU A 236 -18.94 -2.04 -7.57
N GLU A 237 -19.56 -2.48 -6.46
CA GLU A 237 -20.36 -3.70 -6.56
C GLU A 237 -21.27 -3.55 -7.78
N ARG A 238 -21.16 -4.44 -8.75
CA ARG A 238 -22.19 -4.55 -9.74
C ARG A 238 -23.46 -4.96 -8.98
N THR A 239 -24.21 -3.97 -8.51
CA THR A 239 -25.61 -4.19 -8.20
C THR A 239 -26.28 -4.57 -9.51
N ILE A 240 -26.14 -5.84 -9.89
CA ILE A 240 -26.84 -6.35 -11.06
C ILE A 240 -28.31 -6.20 -10.71
N ASP A 241 -28.99 -5.31 -11.44
CA ASP A 241 -30.41 -5.05 -11.18
C ASP A 241 -31.12 -6.41 -11.19
N GLN A 242 -31.76 -6.72 -10.07
CA GLN A 242 -32.54 -7.95 -9.94
C GLN A 242 -33.50 -8.14 -11.12
N LYS A 243 -33.96 -7.03 -11.73
CA LYS A 243 -34.79 -7.02 -12.94
C LYS A 243 -34.03 -7.50 -14.17
N GLU A 244 -32.74 -7.18 -14.29
CA GLU A 244 -31.89 -7.66 -15.39
C GLU A 244 -31.70 -9.18 -15.29
N ILE A 245 -31.40 -9.69 -14.10
CA ILE A 245 -31.32 -11.13 -13.82
C ILE A 245 -32.67 -11.80 -14.18
N ASP A 246 -33.76 -11.24 -13.68
CA ASP A 246 -35.12 -11.77 -13.92
C ASP A 246 -35.49 -11.78 -15.41
N ASN A 247 -35.10 -10.76 -16.15
CA ASN A 247 -35.35 -10.68 -17.61
C ASN A 247 -34.54 -11.75 -18.36
N ARG A 248 -33.26 -11.90 -18.08
CA ARG A 248 -32.39 -12.94 -18.67
C ARG A 248 -32.90 -14.35 -18.35
N ILE A 249 -33.37 -14.58 -17.12
CA ILE A 249 -34.00 -15.85 -16.72
C ILE A 249 -35.26 -16.10 -17.56
N LYS A 250 -36.14 -15.13 -17.70
CA LYS A 250 -37.35 -15.25 -18.48
C LYS A 250 -37.09 -15.54 -19.96
N GLU A 251 -36.13 -14.86 -20.55
CA GLU A 251 -35.71 -15.08 -21.95
C GLU A 251 -35.12 -16.50 -22.14
N GLY A 252 -34.21 -16.92 -21.24
CA GLY A 252 -33.62 -18.26 -21.31
C GLY A 252 -34.65 -19.39 -21.13
N LEU A 253 -35.60 -19.21 -20.22
CA LEU A 253 -36.70 -20.16 -20.03
C LEU A 253 -37.66 -20.22 -21.25
N LYS A 254 -37.98 -19.07 -21.88
CA LYS A 254 -38.74 -19.01 -23.13
C LYS A 254 -37.99 -19.69 -24.29
N ALA A 255 -36.67 -19.61 -24.33
CA ALA A 255 -35.84 -20.28 -25.31
C ALA A 255 -35.66 -21.80 -25.04
N GLY A 256 -36.33 -22.35 -24.03
CA GLY A 256 -36.31 -23.79 -23.72
C GLY A 256 -35.03 -24.28 -23.01
N LYS A 257 -34.20 -23.37 -22.49
CA LYS A 257 -32.99 -23.78 -21.75
C LYS A 257 -33.35 -24.43 -20.43
N SER A 258 -32.59 -25.49 -20.04
CA SER A 258 -32.76 -26.12 -18.72
C SER A 258 -32.30 -25.16 -17.59
N SER A 259 -32.95 -25.24 -16.43
CA SER A 259 -32.62 -24.40 -15.28
C SER A 259 -31.15 -24.50 -14.87
N SER A 260 -30.55 -25.68 -14.97
CA SER A 260 -29.14 -25.90 -14.61
C SER A 260 -28.16 -25.29 -15.62
N SER A 261 -28.47 -25.40 -16.94
CA SER A 261 -27.66 -24.77 -18.01
C SER A 261 -27.76 -23.25 -17.95
N LEU A 262 -28.98 -22.74 -17.79
CA LEU A 262 -29.25 -21.32 -17.69
C LEU A 262 -28.59 -20.68 -16.46
N ALA A 263 -28.62 -21.36 -15.30
CA ALA A 263 -27.93 -20.90 -14.09
C ALA A 263 -26.42 -20.84 -14.29
N LYS A 264 -25.82 -21.81 -15.00
CA LYS A 264 -24.38 -21.82 -15.29
C LYS A 264 -23.98 -20.68 -16.24
N GLU A 265 -24.78 -20.41 -17.26
CA GLU A 265 -24.57 -19.36 -18.25
C GLU A 265 -24.65 -17.96 -17.60
N ILE A 266 -25.76 -17.66 -16.92
CA ILE A 266 -25.98 -16.36 -16.27
C ILE A 266 -24.93 -16.13 -15.15
N ALA A 267 -24.60 -17.17 -14.37
CA ALA A 267 -23.60 -17.07 -13.33
C ALA A 267 -22.20 -16.76 -13.88
N ALA A 268 -21.83 -17.37 -15.03
CA ALA A 268 -20.56 -17.10 -15.70
C ALA A 268 -20.51 -15.69 -16.32
N GLU A 269 -21.58 -15.25 -16.97
CA GLU A 269 -21.65 -13.92 -17.61
C GLU A 269 -21.67 -12.77 -16.59
N LEU A 270 -22.37 -12.96 -15.47
CA LEU A 270 -22.57 -11.93 -14.46
C LEU A 270 -21.64 -12.06 -13.25
N SER A 271 -20.72 -13.03 -13.27
CA SER A 271 -19.80 -13.34 -12.13
C SER A 271 -20.55 -13.58 -10.81
N LEU A 272 -21.73 -14.23 -10.87
CA LEU A 272 -22.58 -14.53 -9.70
C LEU A 272 -22.48 -16.00 -9.26
N SER A 273 -22.95 -16.29 -8.04
CA SER A 273 -23.08 -17.65 -7.56
C SER A 273 -24.11 -18.45 -8.37
N LYS A 274 -23.70 -19.59 -8.95
CA LYS A 274 -24.60 -20.49 -9.68
C LYS A 274 -25.79 -20.93 -8.81
N ASN A 275 -25.57 -21.16 -7.52
CA ASN A 275 -26.64 -21.60 -6.62
C ASN A 275 -27.68 -20.50 -6.41
N GLN A 276 -27.25 -19.25 -6.22
CA GLN A 276 -28.17 -18.10 -6.10
C GLN A 276 -29.03 -17.92 -7.36
N ILE A 277 -28.42 -17.98 -8.54
CA ILE A 277 -29.15 -17.89 -9.82
C ILE A 277 -30.11 -19.06 -9.97
N TYR A 278 -29.70 -20.28 -9.63
CA TYR A 278 -30.56 -21.48 -9.72
C TYR A 278 -31.80 -21.35 -8.83
N ASP A 279 -31.64 -20.92 -7.58
CA ASP A 279 -32.76 -20.70 -6.66
C ASP A 279 -33.69 -19.61 -7.17
N ARG A 280 -33.15 -18.55 -7.78
CA ARG A 280 -33.95 -17.49 -8.41
C ARG A 280 -34.76 -18.02 -9.60
N ILE A 281 -34.14 -18.86 -10.46
CA ILE A 281 -34.84 -19.51 -11.58
C ILE A 281 -36.01 -20.35 -11.08
N LEU A 282 -35.81 -21.15 -10.02
CA LEU A 282 -36.89 -21.95 -9.43
C LEU A 282 -38.04 -21.09 -8.91
N THR A 283 -37.71 -19.98 -8.27
CA THR A 283 -38.72 -19.02 -7.74
C THR A 283 -39.54 -18.39 -8.87
N LEU A 284 -38.88 -17.93 -9.95
CA LEU A 284 -39.56 -17.33 -11.08
C LEU A 284 -40.37 -18.32 -11.92
N SER A 285 -39.85 -19.54 -12.09
CA SER A 285 -40.56 -20.57 -12.86
C SER A 285 -41.87 -21.03 -12.15
N LYS A 286 -41.93 -21.00 -10.82
CA LYS A 286 -43.14 -21.23 -10.05
C LYS A 286 -44.16 -20.11 -10.28
N LYS A 287 -43.74 -18.84 -10.33
CA LYS A 287 -44.59 -17.68 -10.56
C LYS A 287 -45.12 -17.57 -12.00
N LEU A 288 -44.43 -18.20 -12.97
CA LEU A 288 -44.85 -18.20 -14.37
C LEU A 288 -45.79 -19.37 -14.72
N ARG A 289 -45.93 -20.37 -13.83
CA ARG A 289 -46.82 -21.54 -14.01
C ARG A 289 -48.13 -21.48 -13.20
N GLY A 290 -48.23 -20.57 -12.25
CA GLY A 290 -49.45 -20.29 -11.50
C GLY A 290 -50.11 -19.02 -11.98
#